data_358971f3b19defa254c71375cce57045
#
_entry.id   358971f3b19defa254c71375cce57045
#
_cell.length_a   1.000
_cell.length_b   1.000
_cell.length_c   1.000
_cell.angle_alpha   90.00
_cell.angle_beta   90.00
_cell.angle_gamma   90.00
#
_symmetry.space_group_name_H-M   'P 1'
#
loop_
_entity.id
_entity.type
_entity.pdbx_description
1 polymer ?
#
loop_
_entity_poly.entity_id
_entity_poly.type
_entity_poly.pdbx_seq_one_letter_code
_entity_poly.pdbx_strand_id
1 'polypeptide(L)'
;MKKLRFHTPVVNSRRTAGVLLVGLFCFTQPAQAQNDQLKKLMLTNNCMACHMIDKRKYGPQFDEISSKYIGNKAAVETLAAKIKAGGTGVWGDDYMPPQAQVSDADAKTIAELILALKPKE
;
A
#
# COMPACT_ATOMS: atom_id res chain seq x y z
N MET A 1 -37.15 26.85 -71.85
CA MET A 1 -36.26 27.24 -70.71
C MET A 1 -36.67 26.46 -69.44
N LYS A 2 -36.00 25.38 -69.16
CA LYS A 2 -36.31 24.49 -68.00
C LYS A 2 -35.47 24.97 -66.82
N LYS A 3 -36.09 25.47 -65.70
CA LYS A 3 -35.46 25.83 -64.47
C LYS A 3 -35.13 24.57 -63.60
N LEU A 4 -33.91 24.22 -63.42
CA LEU A 4 -33.49 23.20 -62.50
C LEU A 4 -33.60 23.76 -61.07
N ARG A 5 -34.41 23.08 -60.20
CA ARG A 5 -34.47 23.32 -58.77
C ARG A 5 -33.43 22.41 -58.10
N PHE A 6 -32.40 22.98 -57.52
CA PHE A 6 -31.49 22.26 -56.64
C PHE A 6 -32.15 22.10 -55.26
N HIS A 7 -32.38 20.84 -54.89
CA HIS A 7 -32.75 20.50 -53.51
C HIS A 7 -31.48 20.35 -52.66
N THR A 8 -31.31 21.20 -51.66
CA THR A 8 -30.27 21.05 -50.66
C THR A 8 -30.77 20.11 -49.56
N PRO A 9 -30.02 19.05 -49.22
CA PRO A 9 -30.39 18.22 -48.08
C PRO A 9 -30.03 18.93 -46.76
N VAL A 10 -31.04 19.09 -45.89
CA VAL A 10 -30.86 19.55 -44.51
C VAL A 10 -30.19 18.44 -43.71
N VAL A 11 -28.92 18.61 -43.39
CA VAL A 11 -28.18 17.71 -42.50
C VAL A 11 -28.60 18.02 -41.08
N ASN A 12 -29.42 17.13 -40.51
CA ASN A 12 -29.87 17.20 -39.13
C ASN A 12 -28.74 16.66 -38.23
N SER A 13 -27.87 17.54 -37.78
CA SER A 13 -26.79 17.23 -36.85
C SER A 13 -27.33 16.95 -35.44
N ARG A 14 -27.68 15.68 -35.17
CA ARG A 14 -27.93 15.22 -33.81
C ARG A 14 -26.56 15.15 -33.09
N ARG A 15 -26.28 16.17 -32.28
CA ARG A 15 -25.18 16.16 -31.34
C ARG A 15 -25.45 15.14 -30.25
N THR A 16 -24.96 13.92 -30.42
CA THR A 16 -24.86 12.94 -29.33
C THR A 16 -23.75 13.42 -28.40
N ALA A 17 -24.17 14.03 -27.29
CA ALA A 17 -23.25 14.31 -26.17
C ALA A 17 -22.82 12.97 -25.57
N GLY A 18 -21.62 12.50 -25.95
CA GLY A 18 -20.98 11.35 -25.36
C GLY A 18 -20.51 11.74 -23.95
N VAL A 19 -21.23 11.29 -22.92
CA VAL A 19 -20.78 11.36 -21.54
C VAL A 19 -19.64 10.36 -21.39
N LEU A 20 -18.39 10.84 -21.37
CA LEU A 20 -17.20 10.08 -20.97
C LEU A 20 -17.29 9.83 -19.46
N LEU A 21 -17.86 8.70 -19.05
CA LEU A 21 -17.73 8.15 -17.71
C LEU A 21 -16.26 7.71 -17.53
N VAL A 22 -15.43 8.60 -16.99
CA VAL A 22 -14.11 8.24 -16.49
C VAL A 22 -14.34 7.41 -15.22
N GLY A 23 -14.42 6.10 -15.39
CA GLY A 23 -14.50 5.15 -14.30
C GLY A 23 -13.21 5.23 -13.46
N LEU A 24 -13.33 5.72 -12.22
CA LEU A 24 -12.27 5.69 -11.23
C LEU A 24 -12.04 4.21 -10.85
N PHE A 25 -11.15 3.53 -11.58
CA PHE A 25 -10.70 2.18 -11.22
C PHE A 25 -9.87 2.28 -9.94
N CYS A 26 -10.50 2.14 -8.77
CA CYS A 26 -9.80 1.82 -7.53
C CYS A 26 -9.19 0.41 -7.69
N PHE A 27 -7.88 0.34 -7.97
CA PHE A 27 -7.13 -0.91 -7.92
C PHE A 27 -6.99 -1.34 -6.45
N THR A 28 -7.95 -2.10 -5.95
CA THR A 28 -7.78 -2.84 -4.69
C THR A 28 -6.87 -4.03 -4.97
N GLN A 29 -5.62 -3.97 -4.51
CA GLN A 29 -4.73 -5.13 -4.60
C GLN A 29 -5.27 -6.26 -3.72
N PRO A 30 -5.27 -7.52 -4.19
CA PRO A 30 -5.70 -8.65 -3.38
C PRO A 30 -4.76 -8.80 -2.17
N ALA A 31 -5.31 -9.09 -0.99
CA ALA A 31 -4.56 -9.24 0.27
C ALA A 31 -3.39 -10.23 0.18
N GLN A 32 -3.50 -11.26 -0.67
CA GLN A 32 -2.43 -12.22 -0.92
C GLN A 32 -1.20 -11.55 -1.54
N ALA A 33 -1.37 -10.66 -2.51
CA ALA A 33 -0.26 -9.95 -3.15
C ALA A 33 0.50 -9.05 -2.15
N GLN A 34 -0.21 -8.44 -1.20
CA GLN A 34 0.40 -7.64 -0.13
C GLN A 34 1.25 -8.51 0.82
N ASN A 35 0.75 -9.69 1.20
CA ASN A 35 1.49 -10.62 2.05
C ASN A 35 2.74 -11.16 1.35
N ASP A 36 2.67 -11.46 0.06
CA ASP A 36 3.81 -11.92 -0.72
C ASP A 36 4.87 -10.82 -0.88
N GLN A 37 4.44 -9.58 -1.08
CA GLN A 37 5.31 -8.41 -1.14
C GLN A 37 6.01 -8.18 0.20
N LEU A 38 5.27 -8.20 1.31
CA LEU A 38 5.84 -8.08 2.66
C LEU A 38 6.89 -9.15 2.90
N LYS A 39 6.55 -10.42 2.65
CA LYS A 39 7.48 -11.55 2.81
C LYS A 39 8.76 -11.39 2.00
N LYS A 40 8.64 -10.94 0.76
CA LYS A 40 9.79 -10.66 -0.11
C LYS A 40 10.71 -9.59 0.49
N LEU A 41 10.15 -8.45 0.89
CA LEU A 41 10.91 -7.35 1.51
C LEU A 41 11.59 -7.77 2.81
N MET A 42 10.89 -8.56 3.64
CA MET A 42 11.43 -9.08 4.90
C MET A 42 12.60 -10.04 4.68
N LEU A 43 12.53 -10.90 3.70
CA LEU A 43 13.62 -11.83 3.34
C LEU A 43 14.82 -11.06 2.78
N THR A 44 14.58 -10.14 1.84
CA THR A 44 15.63 -9.33 1.21
C THR A 44 16.40 -8.48 2.23
N ASN A 45 15.71 -7.96 3.24
CA ASN A 45 16.30 -7.09 4.27
C ASN A 45 16.63 -7.82 5.57
N ASN A 46 16.62 -9.17 5.57
CA ASN A 46 16.94 -10.02 6.70
C ASN A 46 16.10 -9.79 7.97
N CYS A 47 14.90 -9.23 7.85
CA CYS A 47 14.01 -8.97 8.98
C CYS A 47 13.55 -10.27 9.68
N MET A 48 13.43 -11.36 8.89
CA MET A 48 13.01 -12.69 9.37
C MET A 48 14.01 -13.33 10.36
N ALA A 49 15.23 -12.78 10.48
CA ALA A 49 16.17 -13.21 11.51
C ALA A 49 15.60 -13.01 12.91
N CYS A 50 14.88 -11.89 13.13
CA CYS A 50 14.37 -11.49 14.45
C CYS A 50 12.84 -11.39 14.52
N HIS A 51 12.14 -11.26 13.40
CA HIS A 51 10.69 -11.11 13.33
C HIS A 51 10.01 -12.26 12.59
N MET A 52 8.75 -12.53 12.91
CA MET A 52 7.85 -13.41 12.16
C MET A 52 6.49 -12.73 12.01
N ILE A 53 5.65 -13.22 11.11
CA ILE A 53 4.35 -12.63 10.86
C ILE A 53 3.41 -12.89 12.05
N ASP A 54 3.36 -14.11 12.52
CA ASP A 54 2.30 -14.66 13.38
C ASP A 54 2.79 -15.20 14.72
N LYS A 55 4.08 -15.09 15.01
CA LYS A 55 4.65 -15.50 16.30
C LYS A 55 5.85 -14.64 16.71
N ARG A 56 6.02 -14.46 18.01
CA ARG A 56 7.17 -13.75 18.58
C ARG A 56 8.43 -14.60 18.44
N LYS A 57 9.54 -13.93 18.11
CA LYS A 57 10.88 -14.50 18.11
C LYS A 57 11.76 -13.68 19.06
N TYR A 58 12.71 -12.89 18.57
CA TYR A 58 13.42 -11.89 19.36
C TYR A 58 12.61 -10.57 19.37
N GLY A 59 12.17 -10.11 18.21
CA GLY A 59 11.30 -8.96 18.08
C GLY A 59 9.81 -9.35 18.14
N PRO A 60 8.91 -8.34 18.19
CA PRO A 60 7.46 -8.56 18.15
C PRO A 60 7.05 -9.20 16.83
N GLN A 61 5.96 -9.94 16.86
CA GLN A 61 5.32 -10.44 15.65
C GLN A 61 4.64 -9.28 14.89
N PHE A 62 4.51 -9.37 13.57
CA PHE A 62 4.02 -8.23 12.79
C PHE A 62 2.52 -7.98 12.94
N ASP A 63 1.72 -8.99 13.19
CA ASP A 63 0.29 -8.84 13.51
C ASP A 63 0.09 -8.12 14.89
N GLU A 64 0.97 -8.34 15.85
CA GLU A 64 1.00 -7.60 17.12
C GLU A 64 1.35 -6.12 16.91
N ILE A 65 2.32 -5.83 16.02
CA ILE A 65 2.65 -4.45 15.63
C ILE A 65 1.45 -3.79 14.98
N SER A 66 0.82 -4.44 13.99
CA SER A 66 -0.39 -3.93 13.35
C SER A 66 -1.45 -3.59 14.38
N SER A 67 -1.75 -4.50 15.31
CA SER A 67 -2.75 -4.30 16.36
C SER A 67 -2.45 -3.10 17.26
N LYS A 68 -1.18 -2.93 17.67
CA LYS A 68 -0.76 -1.82 18.55
C LYS A 68 -0.97 -0.45 17.94
N TYR A 69 -0.84 -0.34 16.62
CA TYR A 69 -0.89 0.94 15.90
C TYR A 69 -2.22 1.22 15.20
N ILE A 70 -3.25 0.41 15.43
CA ILE A 70 -4.59 0.66 14.88
C ILE A 70 -5.05 2.09 15.21
N GLY A 71 -5.54 2.80 14.17
CA GLY A 71 -6.07 4.16 14.31
C GLY A 71 -5.02 5.27 14.48
N ASN A 72 -3.74 4.94 14.58
CA ASN A 72 -2.68 5.92 14.66
C ASN A 72 -2.30 6.43 13.26
N LYS A 73 -2.67 7.67 12.95
CA LYS A 73 -2.40 8.30 11.64
C LYS A 73 -0.90 8.50 11.35
N ALA A 74 -0.05 8.55 12.36
CA ALA A 74 1.40 8.69 12.21
C ALA A 74 2.14 7.34 12.20
N ALA A 75 1.42 6.21 12.21
CA ALA A 75 2.01 4.89 12.37
C ALA A 75 3.03 4.54 11.28
N VAL A 76 2.74 4.87 10.02
CA VAL A 76 3.64 4.58 8.90
C VAL A 76 4.99 5.27 9.11
N GLU A 77 4.99 6.57 9.37
CA GLU A 77 6.22 7.35 9.57
C GLU A 77 6.97 6.89 10.83
N THR A 78 6.23 6.61 11.91
CA THR A 78 6.79 6.11 13.17
C THR A 78 7.50 4.77 12.97
N LEU A 79 6.86 3.82 12.30
CA LEU A 79 7.43 2.50 12.04
C LEU A 79 8.57 2.55 11.04
N ALA A 80 8.47 3.36 9.98
CA ALA A 80 9.56 3.56 9.03
C ALA A 80 10.80 4.13 9.71
N ALA A 81 10.64 5.16 10.54
CA ALA A 81 11.73 5.72 11.35
C ALA A 81 12.32 4.67 12.30
N LYS A 82 11.47 3.85 12.94
CA LYS A 82 11.92 2.77 13.85
C LYS A 82 12.71 1.70 13.11
N ILE A 83 12.31 1.31 11.91
CA ILE A 83 13.06 0.38 11.06
C ILE A 83 14.48 0.93 10.80
N LYS A 84 14.59 2.19 10.44
CA LYS A 84 15.89 2.83 10.15
C LYS A 84 16.77 2.99 11.37
N ALA A 85 16.21 3.48 12.48
CA ALA A 85 16.94 3.83 13.69
C ALA A 85 17.13 2.67 14.68
N GLY A 86 16.27 1.66 14.62
CA GLY A 86 16.27 0.58 15.61
C GLY A 86 15.87 1.04 17.01
N GLY A 87 16.40 0.42 18.05
CA GLY A 87 16.23 0.80 19.47
C GLY A 87 15.47 -0.24 20.31
N THR A 88 15.17 0.12 21.56
CA THR A 88 14.49 -0.73 22.56
C THR A 88 13.26 -0.04 23.15
N GLY A 89 12.62 -0.67 24.11
CA GLY A 89 11.66 -0.08 25.05
C GLY A 89 10.19 -0.14 24.62
N VAL A 90 9.89 -0.12 23.33
CA VAL A 90 8.48 -0.18 22.86
C VAL A 90 7.88 -1.59 23.06
N TRP A 91 8.73 -2.61 22.96
CA TRP A 91 8.37 -4.03 22.99
C TRP A 91 9.13 -4.83 24.07
N GLY A 92 9.71 -4.15 25.03
CA GLY A 92 10.57 -4.71 26.05
C GLY A 92 12.02 -4.32 25.85
N ASP A 93 12.94 -5.10 26.45
CA ASP A 93 14.37 -4.79 26.50
C ASP A 93 15.16 -5.30 25.28
N ASP A 94 14.52 -6.12 24.44
CA ASP A 94 15.13 -6.63 23.22
C ASP A 94 15.53 -5.47 22.29
N TYR A 95 16.81 -5.47 21.88
CA TYR A 95 17.35 -4.42 21.03
C TYR A 95 17.16 -4.76 19.55
N MET A 96 16.50 -3.89 18.82
CA MET A 96 16.44 -3.91 17.35
C MET A 96 17.61 -3.07 16.81
N PRO A 97 18.58 -3.66 16.09
CA PRO A 97 19.65 -2.89 15.46
C PRO A 97 19.12 -1.99 14.34
N PRO A 98 19.76 -0.83 14.08
CA PRO A 98 19.44 0.02 12.95
C PRO A 98 19.55 -0.73 11.63
N GLN A 99 18.58 -0.52 10.74
CA GLN A 99 18.55 -1.15 9.42
C GLN A 99 18.96 -0.13 8.34
N ALA A 100 20.20 0.34 8.38
CA ALA A 100 20.70 1.38 7.49
C ALA A 100 20.65 0.99 5.99
N GLN A 101 20.71 -0.32 5.69
CA GLN A 101 20.63 -0.86 4.33
C GLN A 101 19.22 -0.78 3.71
N VAL A 102 18.17 -0.66 4.54
CA VAL A 102 16.80 -0.50 4.04
C VAL A 102 16.62 0.92 3.50
N SER A 103 16.17 1.07 2.26
CA SER A 103 15.85 2.39 1.71
C SER A 103 14.68 3.04 2.46
N ASP A 104 14.58 4.37 2.44
CA ASP A 104 13.44 5.07 3.07
C ASP A 104 12.11 4.68 2.43
N ALA A 105 12.11 4.44 1.12
CA ALA A 105 10.94 3.96 0.39
C ALA A 105 10.53 2.54 0.83
N ASP A 106 11.50 1.62 0.97
CA ASP A 106 11.21 0.27 1.45
C ASP A 106 10.76 0.27 2.91
N ALA A 107 11.37 1.09 3.77
CA ALA A 107 10.96 1.22 5.16
C ALA A 107 9.50 1.66 5.30
N LYS A 108 9.06 2.64 4.48
CA LYS A 108 7.65 3.05 4.41
C LYS A 108 6.76 1.93 3.88
N THR A 109 7.13 1.30 2.78
CA THR A 109 6.37 0.19 2.20
C THR A 109 6.23 -0.98 3.18
N ILE A 110 7.30 -1.34 3.89
CA ILE A 110 7.26 -2.38 4.94
C ILE A 110 6.30 -1.96 6.06
N ALA A 111 6.36 -0.72 6.53
CA ALA A 111 5.46 -0.20 7.56
C ALA A 111 3.98 -0.27 7.12
N GLU A 112 3.67 0.16 5.90
CA GLU A 112 2.32 0.10 5.32
C GLU A 112 1.81 -1.33 5.24
N LEU A 113 2.64 -2.25 4.76
CA LEU A 113 2.27 -3.67 4.61
C LEU A 113 2.07 -4.34 5.98
N ILE A 114 2.88 -4.01 7.00
CA ILE A 114 2.70 -4.50 8.38
C ILE A 114 1.36 -3.99 8.93
N LEU A 115 1.05 -2.70 8.76
CA LEU A 115 -0.19 -2.10 9.25
C LEU A 115 -1.44 -2.61 8.52
N ALA A 116 -1.28 -3.16 7.32
CA ALA A 116 -2.35 -3.79 6.56
C ALA A 116 -2.63 -5.26 6.98
N LEU A 117 -1.77 -5.86 7.81
CA LEU A 117 -2.03 -7.20 8.35
C LEU A 117 -3.28 -7.16 9.23
N LYS A 118 -4.12 -8.19 9.09
CA LYS A 118 -5.28 -8.33 9.97
C LYS A 118 -4.79 -8.72 11.37
N PRO A 119 -5.22 -7.98 12.41
CA PRO A 119 -4.97 -8.39 13.78
C PRO A 119 -5.51 -9.81 14.03
N LYS A 120 -4.80 -10.60 14.83
CA LYS A 120 -5.41 -11.83 15.38
C LYS A 120 -6.51 -11.42 16.36
N GLU A 121 -7.69 -11.99 16.15
CA GLU A 121 -8.79 -11.95 17.11
C GLU A 121 -8.45 -12.80 18.34
#